data_91f4b6b9c54a1bbc4147057764bf6b0b
#
_entry.id   91f4b6b9c54a1bbc4147057764bf6b0b
#
_cell.length_a   1.000
_cell.length_b   1.000
_cell.length_c   1.000
_cell.angle_alpha   90.00
_cell.angle_beta   90.00
_cell.angle_gamma   90.00
#
_symmetry.space_group_name_H-M   'P 1'
#
loop_
_entity.id
_entity.type
_entity.pdbx_description
1 polymer ?
#
loop_
_entity_poly.entity_id
_entity_poly.type
_entity_poly.pdbx_seq_one_letter_code
_entity_poly.pdbx_strand_id
1 'polypeptide(L)'
;MEITINARHCTVPDSLRNQAAQRIDRLQRLHRRLTGGTIMFDVEREVRRAEARLAVAGGPPLIARAEGATLRAAMDGALDRLERQLKRRRERIVARRGRSARRLAPS
;
A
#
# COMPACT_ATOMS: atom_id res chain seq x y z
N MET A 1 11.03 -5.57 -7.39
CA MET A 1 10.56 -4.77 -6.22
C MET A 1 10.92 -5.48 -4.94
N GLU A 2 11.41 -4.75 -3.98
CA GLU A 2 11.76 -5.31 -2.68
C GLU A 2 10.55 -5.24 -1.74
N ILE A 3 10.20 -6.38 -1.15
CA ILE A 3 9.09 -6.49 -0.20
C ILE A 3 9.64 -6.97 1.13
N THR A 4 9.42 -6.20 2.18
CA THR A 4 9.87 -6.52 3.53
C THR A 4 8.66 -6.72 4.44
N ILE A 5 8.66 -7.83 5.19
CA ILE A 5 7.58 -8.15 6.12
C ILE A 5 8.20 -8.33 7.50
N ASN A 6 7.80 -7.49 8.44
CA ASN A 6 8.30 -7.49 9.81
C ASN A 6 7.18 -7.80 10.79
N ALA A 7 7.54 -8.38 11.91
CA ALA A 7 6.62 -8.67 13.01
C ALA A 7 7.17 -8.10 14.32
N ARG A 8 6.32 -7.47 15.11
CA ARG A 8 6.64 -6.95 16.44
C ARG A 8 5.66 -7.53 17.45
N HIS A 9 6.19 -8.16 18.50
CA HIS A 9 5.39 -8.77 19.56
C HIS A 9 4.39 -9.82 19.06
N CYS A 10 4.68 -10.45 17.93
CA CYS A 10 3.84 -11.50 17.36
C CYS A 10 4.64 -12.35 16.38
N THR A 11 4.09 -13.50 16.05
CA THR A 11 4.61 -14.40 15.02
C THR A 11 3.67 -14.34 13.81
N VAL A 12 4.24 -14.12 12.63
CA VAL A 12 3.49 -14.08 11.38
C VAL A 12 3.70 -15.42 10.65
N PRO A 13 2.63 -16.21 10.45
CA PRO A 13 2.74 -17.47 9.72
C PRO A 13 3.24 -17.27 8.28
N ASP A 14 3.93 -18.25 7.74
CA ASP A 14 4.45 -18.18 6.36
C ASP A 14 3.33 -17.98 5.34
N SER A 15 2.17 -18.59 5.55
CA SER A 15 1.01 -18.39 4.69
C SER A 15 0.58 -16.92 4.62
N LEU A 16 0.60 -16.23 5.75
CA LEU A 16 0.26 -14.81 5.80
C LEU A 16 1.33 -13.96 5.14
N ARG A 17 2.62 -14.28 5.35
CA ARG A 17 3.74 -13.63 4.66
C ARG A 17 3.61 -13.75 3.15
N ASN A 18 3.28 -14.95 2.67
CA ASN A 18 3.10 -15.21 1.24
C ASN A 18 1.91 -14.42 0.67
N GLN A 19 0.80 -14.36 1.38
CA GLN A 19 -0.36 -13.57 0.97
C GLN A 19 -0.04 -12.09 0.88
N ALA A 20 0.69 -11.56 1.86
CA ALA A 20 1.12 -10.16 1.86
C ALA A 20 2.01 -9.85 0.64
N ALA A 21 2.99 -10.71 0.39
CA ALA A 21 3.88 -10.56 -0.75
C ALA A 21 3.13 -10.62 -2.08
N GLN A 22 2.19 -11.54 -2.22
CA GLN A 22 1.38 -11.67 -3.43
C GLN A 22 0.50 -10.43 -3.67
N ARG A 23 -0.09 -9.88 -2.62
CA ARG A 23 -0.94 -8.68 -2.75
C ARG A 23 -0.13 -7.47 -3.15
N ILE A 24 1.05 -7.27 -2.58
CA ILE A 24 1.94 -6.16 -2.94
C ILE A 24 2.44 -6.34 -4.38
N ASP A 25 2.80 -7.54 -4.77
CA ASP A 25 3.23 -7.83 -6.14
C ASP A 25 2.13 -7.51 -7.14
N ARG A 26 0.89 -7.83 -6.83
CA ARG A 26 -0.26 -7.48 -7.67
C ARG A 26 -0.43 -5.98 -7.78
N LEU A 27 -0.29 -5.24 -6.68
CA LEU A 27 -0.35 -3.78 -6.71
C LEU A 27 0.75 -3.20 -7.61
N GLN A 28 1.96 -3.76 -7.57
CA GLN A 28 3.06 -3.32 -8.42
C GLN A 28 2.74 -3.51 -9.90
N ARG A 29 2.10 -4.62 -10.26
CA ARG A 29 1.71 -4.87 -11.66
C ARG A 29 0.71 -3.83 -12.17
N LEU A 30 -0.17 -3.34 -11.29
CA LEU A 30 -1.16 -2.32 -11.63
C LEU A 30 -0.60 -0.90 -11.55
N HIS A 31 0.44 -0.70 -10.74
CA HIS A 31 1.05 0.62 -10.48
C HIS A 31 2.55 0.53 -10.63
N ARG A 32 3.04 0.79 -11.84
CA ARG A 32 4.46 0.61 -12.20
C ARG A 32 5.44 1.51 -11.45
N ARG A 33 4.94 2.58 -10.82
CA ARG A 33 5.79 3.48 -10.04
C ARG A 33 6.11 2.97 -8.65
N LEU A 34 5.52 1.86 -8.22
CA LEU A 34 5.86 1.24 -6.96
C LEU A 34 7.24 0.60 -7.04
N THR A 35 8.13 0.98 -6.12
CA THR A 35 9.51 0.51 -6.09
C THR A 35 9.83 -0.39 -4.91
N GLY A 36 8.97 -0.42 -3.90
CA GLY A 36 9.15 -1.27 -2.74
C GLY A 36 7.93 -1.25 -1.84
N GLY A 37 7.86 -2.21 -0.93
CA GLY A 37 6.78 -2.29 0.04
C GLY A 37 7.23 -2.91 1.34
N THR A 38 6.70 -2.42 2.45
CA THR A 38 6.94 -2.96 3.79
C THR A 38 5.61 -3.14 4.50
N ILE A 39 5.45 -4.28 5.17
CA ILE A 39 4.32 -4.50 6.05
C ILE A 39 4.88 -4.82 7.43
N MET A 40 4.44 -4.08 8.44
CA MET A 40 4.74 -4.32 9.83
C MET A 40 3.49 -4.85 10.52
N PHE A 41 3.59 -6.03 11.12
CA PHE A 41 2.55 -6.60 11.96
C PHE A 41 2.91 -6.37 13.42
N ASP A 42 1.93 -6.03 14.23
CA ASP A 42 2.12 -5.76 15.65
C ASP A 42 0.93 -6.24 16.45
N VAL A 43 1.20 -6.78 17.62
CA VAL A 43 0.16 -7.12 18.60
C VAL A 43 0.53 -6.45 19.91
N GLU A 44 -0.32 -5.55 20.38
CA GLU A 44 -0.14 -4.86 21.65
C GLU A 44 -1.47 -4.82 22.39
N ARG A 45 -1.47 -5.30 23.63
CA ARG A 45 -2.68 -5.35 24.47
C ARG A 45 -3.88 -5.98 23.75
N GLU A 46 -3.65 -7.11 23.10
CA GLU A 46 -4.65 -7.87 22.34
C GLU A 46 -5.15 -7.15 21.07
N VAL A 47 -4.60 -6.00 20.75
CA VAL A 47 -4.92 -5.30 19.51
C VAL A 47 -3.96 -5.75 18.41
N ARG A 48 -4.50 -6.27 17.34
CA ARG A 48 -3.74 -6.70 16.17
C ARG A 48 -3.75 -5.60 15.13
N ARG A 49 -2.56 -5.17 14.75
CA ARG A 49 -2.36 -4.05 13.82
C ARG A 49 -1.50 -4.44 12.65
N ALA A 50 -1.72 -3.78 11.55
CA ALA A 50 -0.82 -3.83 10.40
C ALA A 50 -0.57 -2.41 9.90
N GLU A 51 0.69 -2.10 9.60
CA GLU A 51 1.07 -0.87 8.92
C GLU A 51 1.72 -1.27 7.60
N ALA A 52 1.17 -0.77 6.51
CA ALA A 52 1.71 -1.01 5.18
C ALA A 52 2.26 0.30 4.62
N ARG A 53 3.46 0.23 4.04
CA ARG A 53 4.14 1.36 3.45
C ARG A 53 4.59 0.99 2.05
N LEU A 54 4.25 1.82 1.07
CA LEU A 54 4.67 1.62 -0.31
C LEU A 54 5.55 2.79 -0.75
N ALA A 55 6.73 2.47 -1.27
CA ALA A 55 7.61 3.45 -1.88
C ALA A 55 7.17 3.68 -3.33
N VAL A 56 7.07 4.93 -3.71
CA VAL A 56 6.59 5.35 -5.04
C VAL A 56 7.65 6.22 -5.68
N ALA A 57 8.05 5.89 -6.91
CA ALA A 57 9.02 6.68 -7.66
C ALA A 57 8.47 8.09 -7.94
N GLY A 58 9.26 9.11 -7.63
CA GLY A 58 8.92 10.50 -7.91
C GLY A 58 7.89 11.10 -6.96
N GLY A 59 7.60 10.47 -5.82
CA GLY A 59 6.65 11.00 -4.84
C GLY A 59 6.90 10.48 -3.43
N PRO A 60 6.17 11.02 -2.44
CA PRO A 60 6.27 10.54 -1.06
C PRO A 60 5.71 9.12 -0.94
N PRO A 61 6.16 8.34 0.06
CA PRO A 61 5.60 7.02 0.29
C PRO A 61 4.14 7.09 0.71
N LEU A 62 3.41 6.02 0.40
CA LEU A 62 2.05 5.83 0.87
C LEU A 62 2.08 4.97 2.13
N ILE A 63 1.33 5.37 3.14
CA ILE A 63 1.27 4.67 4.42
C ILE A 63 -0.18 4.48 4.80
N ALA A 64 -0.54 3.27 5.21
CA ALA A 64 -1.85 2.98 5.76
C ALA A 64 -1.73 2.03 6.94
N ARG A 65 -2.59 2.21 7.92
CA ARG A 65 -2.67 1.40 9.12
C ARG A 65 -4.08 0.87 9.28
N ALA A 66 -4.19 -0.32 9.85
CA ALA A 66 -5.48 -0.90 10.20
C ALA A 66 -5.34 -1.83 11.39
N GLU A 67 -6.43 -1.99 12.11
CA GLU A 67 -6.58 -2.95 13.20
C GLU A 67 -7.59 -4.00 12.76
N GLY A 68 -7.50 -5.18 13.34
CA GLY A 68 -8.44 -6.24 13.03
C GLY A 68 -8.51 -7.31 14.10
N ALA A 69 -9.51 -8.15 14.02
CA ALA A 69 -9.66 -9.28 14.93
C ALA A 69 -8.57 -10.34 14.73
N THR A 70 -7.95 -10.35 13.55
CA THR A 70 -6.82 -11.21 13.22
C THR A 70 -5.76 -10.37 12.52
N LEU A 71 -4.52 -10.88 12.46
CA LEU A 71 -3.45 -10.22 11.70
C LEU A 71 -3.82 -10.13 10.21
N ARG A 72 -4.49 -11.14 9.68
CA ARG A 72 -4.96 -11.13 8.30
C ARG A 72 -5.95 -10.01 8.04
N ALA A 73 -6.93 -9.84 8.93
CA ALA A 73 -7.91 -8.75 8.82
C ALA A 73 -7.24 -7.38 8.88
N ALA A 74 -6.26 -7.22 9.78
CA ALA A 74 -5.48 -5.98 9.88
C ALA A 74 -4.70 -5.71 8.58
N MET A 75 -4.05 -6.73 8.04
CA MET A 75 -3.34 -6.62 6.76
C MET A 75 -4.27 -6.23 5.62
N ASP A 76 -5.40 -6.92 5.50
CA ASP A 76 -6.39 -6.65 4.44
C ASP A 76 -6.87 -5.20 4.52
N GLY A 77 -7.18 -4.72 5.72
CA GLY A 77 -7.60 -3.33 5.93
C GLY A 77 -6.55 -2.32 5.55
N ALA A 78 -5.29 -2.56 5.92
CA ALA A 78 -4.18 -1.67 5.58
C ALA A 78 -3.94 -1.62 4.06
N LEU A 79 -3.92 -2.78 3.43
CA LEU A 79 -3.69 -2.88 1.98
C LEU A 79 -4.85 -2.30 1.17
N ASP A 80 -6.08 -2.49 1.62
CA ASP A 80 -7.25 -1.86 0.98
C ASP A 80 -7.17 -0.34 1.02
N ARG A 81 -6.73 0.22 2.14
CA ARG A 81 -6.52 1.67 2.28
C ARG A 81 -5.42 2.17 1.36
N LEU A 82 -4.30 1.44 1.24
CA LEU A 82 -3.23 1.79 0.32
C LEU A 82 -3.71 1.78 -1.13
N GLU A 83 -4.48 0.77 -1.50
CA GLU A 83 -5.02 0.66 -2.85
C GLU A 83 -5.89 1.84 -3.21
N ARG A 84 -6.74 2.30 -2.28
CA ARG A 84 -7.55 3.51 -2.47
C ARG A 84 -6.69 4.76 -2.60
N GLN A 85 -5.62 4.88 -1.81
CA GLN A 85 -4.70 6.01 -1.90
C GLN A 85 -3.98 6.04 -3.25
N LEU A 86 -3.52 4.88 -3.73
CA LEU A 86 -2.90 4.74 -5.04
C LEU A 86 -3.84 5.17 -6.16
N LYS A 87 -5.08 4.70 -6.11
CA LYS A 87 -6.09 5.04 -7.10
C LYS A 87 -6.36 6.54 -7.13
N ARG A 88 -6.54 7.17 -5.97
CA ARG A 88 -6.75 8.62 -5.88
C ARG A 88 -5.57 9.41 -6.42
N ARG A 89 -4.33 9.00 -6.11
CA ARG A 89 -3.13 9.66 -6.60
C ARG A 89 -3.05 9.57 -8.13
N ARG A 90 -3.34 8.41 -8.69
CA ARG A 90 -3.39 8.20 -10.13
C ARG A 90 -4.44 9.09 -10.80
N GLU A 91 -5.62 9.18 -10.25
CA GLU A 91 -6.70 10.02 -10.76
C GLU A 91 -6.32 11.50 -10.74
N ARG A 92 -5.64 11.97 -9.69
CA ARG A 92 -5.16 13.35 -9.62
C ARG A 92 -4.12 13.66 -10.69
N ILE A 93 -3.19 12.74 -10.94
CA ILE A 93 -2.18 12.92 -11.98
C ILE A 93 -2.84 13.01 -13.36
N VAL A 94 -3.78 12.14 -13.65
CA VAL A 94 -4.53 12.16 -14.92
C VAL A 94 -5.32 13.47 -15.06
N ALA A 95 -5.99 13.92 -14.01
CA ALA A 95 -6.74 15.18 -14.01
C ALA A 95 -5.82 16.38 -14.27
N ARG A 96 -4.64 16.42 -13.64
CA ARG A 96 -3.66 17.50 -13.87
C ARG A 96 -3.15 17.51 -15.30
N ARG A 97 -2.85 16.37 -15.88
CA ARG A 97 -2.42 16.25 -17.28
C ARG A 97 -3.52 16.72 -18.23
N GLY A 98 -4.77 16.36 -17.98
CA GLY A 98 -5.90 16.81 -18.76
C GLY A 98 -6.07 18.33 -18.72
N ARG A 99 -5.96 18.95 -17.54
CA ARG A 99 -6.04 20.41 -17.40
C ARG A 99 -4.89 21.12 -18.12
N SER A 100 -3.67 20.62 -18.00
CA SER A 100 -2.52 21.19 -18.68
C SER A 100 -2.67 21.12 -20.20
N ALA A 101 -3.16 20.00 -20.72
CA ALA A 101 -3.43 19.84 -22.15
C ALA A 101 -4.50 20.84 -22.64
N ARG A 102 -5.56 21.07 -21.85
CA ARG A 102 -6.59 22.06 -22.19
C ARG A 102 -6.06 23.48 -22.19
N ARG A 103 -5.15 23.83 -21.27
CA ARG A 103 -4.54 25.16 -21.21
C ARG A 103 -3.63 25.44 -22.39
N LEU A 104 -2.99 24.39 -22.91
CA LEU A 104 -2.06 24.51 -24.05
C LEU A 104 -2.77 24.40 -25.40
N ALA A 105 -4.04 23.99 -25.42
CA ALA A 105 -4.80 23.93 -26.66
C ALA A 105 -5.07 25.35 -27.17
N PRO A 106 -4.82 25.62 -28.45
CA PRO A 106 -5.17 26.92 -29.00
C PRO A 106 -6.70 27.10 -28.96
N SER A 107 -7.10 28.22 -28.48
CA SER A 107 -8.52 28.60 -28.43
C SER A 107 -9.07 28.91 -29.80
#